data_ef6241d547173e1f0e44005a0a5b546d
#
_entry.id   ef6241d547173e1f0e44005a0a5b546d
#
_cell.length_a   1.000
_cell.length_b   1.000
_cell.length_c   1.000
_cell.angle_alpha   90.00
_cell.angle_beta   90.00
_cell.angle_gamma   90.00
#
_symmetry.space_group_name_H-M   'P 1'
#
loop_
_entity.id
_entity.type
_entity.pdbx_description
1 polymer ?
#
loop_
_entity_poly.entity_id
_entity_poly.type
_entity_poly.pdbx_seq_one_letter_code
_entity_poly.pdbx_strand_id
1 'polypeptide(L)'
;MKAYKGLGMDGWIARWYARTRENDIEDFRQQARMVASRLSPSARVLEVAPGPGFFSIELARLGPYTVTGLDVSATFVEIATTNAQHAGVSVDFRRGNASAMPFADHAFDLVYCSAAFKNFSQPVEALNEMYRVLRPGGEAIIDDLRKDVSRDAVDAYVKQSGRRALDAWLTTWTFRHMLIERAYTTDDFSAMAAKSRFGSCDITSNPIGLEVRLLRPAIRA
;
A
#
# COMPACT_ATOMS: atom_id res chain seq x y z
N MET A 1 6.60 -5.61 -20.23
CA MET A 1 5.74 -4.40 -20.01
C MET A 1 6.22 -3.68 -18.76
N LYS A 2 6.20 -2.34 -18.70
CA LYS A 2 6.68 -1.58 -17.54
C LYS A 2 5.69 -1.76 -16.38
N ALA A 3 6.15 -2.15 -15.18
CA ALA A 3 5.30 -2.48 -14.04
C ALA A 3 4.65 -1.26 -13.37
N TYR A 4 5.15 -0.05 -13.65
CA TYR A 4 4.81 1.19 -12.96
C TYR A 4 4.48 2.32 -13.95
N LYS A 5 3.45 3.12 -13.64
CA LYS A 5 3.09 4.33 -14.40
C LYS A 5 4.03 5.48 -14.01
N GLY A 6 4.69 6.07 -14.99
CA GLY A 6 5.57 7.23 -14.78
C GLY A 6 7.03 6.88 -14.54
N LEU A 7 7.75 7.75 -13.81
CA LEU A 7 9.16 7.57 -13.46
C LEU A 7 9.30 6.51 -12.37
N GLY A 8 10.22 5.57 -12.55
CA GLY A 8 10.52 4.55 -11.54
C GLY A 8 11.11 5.19 -10.28
N MET A 9 10.72 4.67 -9.12
CA MET A 9 11.23 5.09 -7.83
C MET A 9 12.46 4.26 -7.46
N ASP A 10 13.60 4.52 -8.11
CA ASP A 10 14.87 3.84 -7.86
C ASP A 10 16.01 4.83 -7.57
N GLY A 11 17.14 4.32 -7.07
CA GLY A 11 18.35 5.06 -6.84
C GLY A 11 18.18 6.24 -5.87
N TRP A 12 18.63 7.44 -6.27
CA TRP A 12 18.60 8.62 -5.41
C TRP A 12 17.19 9.11 -5.10
N ILE A 13 16.22 8.92 -6.01
CA ILE A 13 14.82 9.30 -5.81
C ILE A 13 14.22 8.46 -4.67
N ALA A 14 14.44 7.15 -4.66
CA ALA A 14 13.98 6.27 -3.61
C ALA A 14 14.59 6.62 -2.25
N ARG A 15 15.90 6.93 -2.21
CA ARG A 15 16.61 7.34 -0.98
C ARG A 15 16.07 8.67 -0.44
N TRP A 16 15.85 9.65 -1.32
CA TRP A 16 15.24 10.92 -0.93
C TRP A 16 13.83 10.72 -0.38
N TYR A 17 13.00 9.97 -1.08
CA TYR A 17 11.64 9.66 -0.64
C TYR A 17 11.64 8.96 0.73
N ALA A 18 12.47 7.95 0.93
CA ALA A 18 12.55 7.23 2.20
C ALA A 18 12.81 8.17 3.38
N ARG A 19 13.76 9.12 3.23
CA ARG A 19 14.05 10.14 4.27
C ARG A 19 12.86 11.05 4.57
N THR A 20 12.08 11.42 3.55
CA THR A 20 10.89 12.27 3.77
C THR A 20 9.80 11.53 4.54
N ARG A 21 9.71 10.18 4.39
CA ARG A 21 8.72 9.36 5.07
C ARG A 21 9.07 9.01 6.52
N GLU A 22 10.30 9.22 6.95
CA GLU A 22 10.70 9.05 8.37
C GLU A 22 9.89 9.96 9.32
N ASN A 23 9.44 11.12 8.85
CA ASN A 23 8.61 12.03 9.63
C ASN A 23 7.16 11.51 9.85
N ASP A 24 6.73 10.53 9.07
CA ASP A 24 5.35 10.00 9.10
C ASP A 24 5.27 8.67 9.88
N ILE A 25 6.27 8.36 10.72
CA ILE A 25 6.36 7.05 11.40
C ILE A 25 5.14 6.77 12.30
N GLU A 26 4.53 7.79 12.90
CA GLU A 26 3.36 7.61 13.76
C GLU A 26 2.12 7.25 12.94
N ASP A 27 2.00 7.75 11.72
CA ASP A 27 0.93 7.35 10.79
C ASP A 27 1.07 5.86 10.43
N PHE A 28 2.29 5.40 10.17
CA PHE A 28 2.55 3.96 9.92
C PHE A 28 2.24 3.09 11.13
N ARG A 29 2.53 3.55 12.35
CA ARG A 29 2.15 2.87 13.59
C ARG A 29 0.66 2.75 13.75
N GLN A 30 -0.08 3.82 13.47
CA GLN A 30 -1.53 3.82 13.54
C GLN A 30 -2.13 2.87 12.50
N GLN A 31 -1.63 2.89 11.26
CA GLN A 31 -2.04 1.95 10.21
C GLN A 31 -1.75 0.50 10.62
N ALA A 32 -0.56 0.23 11.15
CA ALA A 32 -0.18 -1.10 11.61
C ALA A 32 -1.10 -1.61 12.74
N ARG A 33 -1.45 -0.76 13.72
CA ARG A 33 -2.40 -1.11 14.79
C ARG A 33 -3.80 -1.41 14.23
N MET A 34 -4.26 -0.61 13.27
CA MET A 34 -5.56 -0.80 12.61
C MET A 34 -5.61 -2.16 11.88
N VAL A 35 -4.57 -2.48 11.11
CA VAL A 35 -4.47 -3.76 10.41
C VAL A 35 -4.31 -4.91 11.41
N ALA A 36 -3.46 -4.78 12.42
CA ALA A 36 -3.25 -5.80 13.45
C ALA A 36 -4.55 -6.19 14.19
N SER A 37 -5.46 -5.22 14.42
CA SER A 37 -6.75 -5.50 15.08
C SER A 37 -7.67 -6.44 14.30
N ARG A 38 -7.38 -6.66 13.02
CA ARG A 38 -8.13 -7.55 12.11
C ARG A 38 -7.45 -8.91 11.91
N LEU A 39 -6.21 -9.08 12.43
CA LEU A 39 -5.41 -10.26 12.20
C LEU A 39 -5.60 -11.31 13.29
N SER A 40 -5.63 -12.57 12.87
CA SER A 40 -5.46 -13.69 13.79
C SER A 40 -4.01 -13.78 14.27
N PRO A 41 -3.72 -14.36 15.44
CA PRO A 41 -2.36 -14.65 15.85
C PRO A 41 -1.61 -15.45 14.77
N SER A 42 -0.34 -15.11 14.55
CA SER A 42 0.53 -15.76 13.55
C SER A 42 0.10 -15.61 12.09
N ALA A 43 -0.73 -14.60 11.78
CA ALA A 43 -1.15 -14.32 10.41
C ALA A 43 0.05 -14.03 9.50
N ARG A 44 -0.05 -14.50 8.25
CA ARG A 44 0.90 -14.22 7.17
C ARG A 44 0.41 -13.02 6.37
N VAL A 45 1.17 -11.94 6.39
CA VAL A 45 0.79 -10.67 5.77
C VAL A 45 1.74 -10.31 4.64
N LEU A 46 1.19 -9.93 3.49
CA LEU A 46 1.94 -9.35 2.38
C LEU A 46 1.66 -7.85 2.28
N GLU A 47 2.69 -7.02 2.39
CA GLU A 47 2.62 -5.63 1.97
C GLU A 47 3.10 -5.50 0.52
N VAL A 48 2.26 -4.93 -0.34
CA VAL A 48 2.58 -4.67 -1.76
C VAL A 48 3.01 -3.21 -1.91
N ALA A 49 4.20 -3.00 -2.46
CA ALA A 49 4.89 -1.72 -2.59
C ALA A 49 5.16 -1.03 -1.23
N PRO A 50 5.89 -1.70 -0.31
CA PRO A 50 6.22 -1.20 1.03
C PRO A 50 7.10 0.05 1.02
N GLY A 51 7.74 0.40 -0.10
CA GLY A 51 8.72 1.46 -0.14
C GLY A 51 9.83 1.25 0.90
N PRO A 52 10.04 2.20 1.86
CA PRO A 52 11.07 2.04 2.90
C PRO A 52 10.73 1.02 3.99
N GLY A 53 9.57 0.37 3.94
CA GLY A 53 9.19 -0.75 4.80
C GLY A 53 8.65 -0.38 6.18
N PHE A 54 8.33 0.89 6.44
CA PHE A 54 7.95 1.35 7.78
C PHE A 54 6.68 0.67 8.31
N PHE A 55 5.64 0.52 7.49
CA PHE A 55 4.43 -0.19 7.93
C PHE A 55 4.72 -1.65 8.27
N SER A 56 5.42 -2.39 7.38
CA SER A 56 5.81 -3.79 7.63
C SER A 56 6.59 -3.95 8.93
N ILE A 57 7.53 -3.03 9.21
CA ILE A 57 8.34 -3.01 10.42
C ILE A 57 7.46 -2.78 11.66
N GLU A 58 6.59 -1.78 11.63
CA GLU A 58 5.70 -1.48 12.75
C GLU A 58 4.69 -2.62 12.98
N LEU A 59 4.19 -3.26 11.91
CA LEU A 59 3.32 -4.42 12.04
C LEU A 59 4.05 -5.61 12.68
N ALA A 60 5.29 -5.90 12.26
CA ALA A 60 6.10 -6.99 12.83
C ALA A 60 6.40 -6.81 14.32
N ARG A 61 6.36 -5.58 14.85
CA ARG A 61 6.51 -5.27 16.27
C ARG A 61 5.28 -5.58 17.11
N LEU A 62 4.10 -5.63 16.50
CA LEU A 62 2.82 -5.73 17.22
C LEU A 62 2.42 -7.16 17.57
N GLY A 63 3.05 -8.17 16.99
CA GLY A 63 2.69 -9.55 17.26
C GLY A 63 3.51 -10.57 16.46
N PRO A 64 3.24 -11.85 16.63
CA PRO A 64 3.98 -12.93 15.98
C PRO A 64 3.55 -13.11 14.51
N TYR A 65 3.42 -12.03 13.77
CA TYR A 65 3.06 -12.05 12.36
C TYR A 65 4.26 -12.43 11.49
N THR A 66 4.01 -13.19 10.41
CA THR A 66 4.97 -13.39 9.33
C THR A 66 4.73 -12.33 8.27
N VAL A 67 5.57 -11.29 8.25
CA VAL A 67 5.41 -10.15 7.34
C VAL A 67 6.36 -10.28 6.16
N THR A 68 5.81 -10.15 4.96
CA THR A 68 6.55 -10.11 3.69
C THR A 68 6.24 -8.79 2.97
N GLY A 69 7.25 -8.15 2.40
CA GLY A 69 7.10 -6.98 1.55
C GLY A 69 7.51 -7.27 0.11
N LEU A 70 6.71 -6.85 -0.87
CA LEU A 70 7.01 -6.98 -2.30
C LEU A 70 7.11 -5.60 -2.96
N ASP A 71 8.28 -5.23 -3.43
CA ASP A 71 8.48 -3.97 -4.17
C ASP A 71 9.14 -4.20 -5.53
N VAL A 72 8.78 -3.39 -6.52
CA VAL A 72 9.41 -3.44 -7.85
C VAL A 72 10.78 -2.79 -7.86
N SER A 73 11.04 -1.85 -6.94
CA SER A 73 12.30 -1.12 -6.79
C SER A 73 13.32 -1.93 -6.00
N ALA A 74 14.44 -2.25 -6.61
CA ALA A 74 15.56 -2.87 -5.91
C ALA A 74 16.09 -1.98 -4.76
N THR A 75 16.14 -0.68 -4.99
CA THR A 75 16.58 0.30 -3.98
C THR A 75 15.67 0.31 -2.76
N PHE A 76 14.34 0.24 -2.94
CA PHE A 76 13.43 0.15 -1.80
C PHE A 76 13.56 -1.16 -1.03
N VAL A 77 13.77 -2.28 -1.72
CA VAL A 77 14.02 -3.57 -1.05
C VAL A 77 15.27 -3.50 -0.17
N GLU A 78 16.36 -2.90 -0.66
CA GLU A 78 17.60 -2.69 0.11
C GLU A 78 17.35 -1.79 1.34
N ILE A 79 16.68 -0.65 1.16
CA ILE A 79 16.37 0.30 2.22
C ILE A 79 15.49 -0.36 3.28
N ALA A 80 14.40 -1.02 2.87
CA ALA A 80 13.46 -1.67 3.78
C ALA A 80 14.12 -2.79 4.60
N THR A 81 14.98 -3.59 3.95
CA THR A 81 15.76 -4.64 4.62
C THR A 81 16.70 -4.04 5.68
N THR A 82 17.42 -2.96 5.33
CA THR A 82 18.30 -2.26 6.27
C THR A 82 17.51 -1.66 7.44
N ASN A 83 16.35 -1.04 7.16
CA ASN A 83 15.48 -0.48 8.19
C ASN A 83 14.96 -1.55 9.15
N ALA A 84 14.55 -2.72 8.64
CA ALA A 84 14.10 -3.84 9.47
C ALA A 84 15.22 -4.38 10.38
N GLN A 85 16.43 -4.50 9.85
CA GLN A 85 17.63 -4.90 10.63
C GLN A 85 17.90 -3.90 11.76
N HIS A 86 17.91 -2.59 11.47
CA HIS A 86 18.09 -1.55 12.48
C HIS A 86 16.97 -1.54 13.53
N ALA A 87 15.76 -1.90 13.11
CA ALA A 87 14.60 -1.99 14.00
C ALA A 87 14.57 -3.27 14.85
N GLY A 88 15.46 -4.25 14.59
CA GLY A 88 15.53 -5.52 15.28
C GLY A 88 14.32 -6.44 15.02
N VAL A 89 13.67 -6.31 13.86
CA VAL A 89 12.52 -7.15 13.46
C VAL A 89 12.83 -7.97 12.21
N SER A 90 12.12 -9.09 12.05
CA SER A 90 12.23 -9.95 10.88
C SER A 90 11.09 -9.67 9.91
N VAL A 91 11.42 -9.14 8.72
CA VAL A 91 10.51 -8.94 7.59
C VAL A 91 11.22 -9.43 6.33
N ASP A 92 10.53 -10.22 5.50
CA ASP A 92 11.08 -10.75 4.24
C ASP A 92 10.75 -9.79 3.09
N PHE A 93 11.66 -8.90 2.75
CA PHE A 93 11.49 -7.98 1.61
C PHE A 93 12.03 -8.59 0.32
N ARG A 94 11.17 -8.67 -0.69
CA ARG A 94 11.47 -9.26 -2.00
C ARG A 94 11.23 -8.26 -3.12
N ARG A 95 12.07 -8.35 -4.16
CA ARG A 95 11.84 -7.61 -5.40
C ARG A 95 10.84 -8.38 -6.27
N GLY A 96 9.80 -7.69 -6.78
CA GLY A 96 8.83 -8.29 -7.70
C GLY A 96 7.77 -7.31 -8.19
N ASN A 97 6.98 -7.79 -9.16
CA ASN A 97 5.89 -7.02 -9.75
C ASN A 97 4.55 -7.45 -9.12
N ALA A 98 3.74 -6.49 -8.69
CA ALA A 98 2.40 -6.73 -8.15
C ALA A 98 1.45 -7.45 -9.14
N SER A 99 1.69 -7.32 -10.45
CA SER A 99 0.90 -7.99 -11.50
C SER A 99 1.43 -9.37 -11.88
N ALA A 100 2.51 -9.87 -11.22
CA ALA A 100 3.09 -11.19 -11.39
C ALA A 100 3.91 -11.53 -10.13
N MET A 101 3.23 -11.82 -9.03
CA MET A 101 3.85 -12.01 -7.72
C MET A 101 4.58 -13.34 -7.62
N PRO A 102 5.85 -13.38 -7.13
CA PRO A 102 6.64 -14.59 -7.02
C PRO A 102 6.28 -15.41 -5.76
N PHE A 103 4.99 -15.61 -5.51
CA PHE A 103 4.48 -16.36 -4.37
C PHE A 103 3.55 -17.48 -4.82
N ALA A 104 3.48 -18.54 -4.02
CA ALA A 104 2.52 -19.61 -4.22
C ALA A 104 1.07 -19.12 -4.01
N ASP A 105 0.12 -19.85 -4.56
CA ASP A 105 -1.30 -19.66 -4.27
C ASP A 105 -1.55 -19.86 -2.78
N HIS A 106 -2.48 -19.07 -2.22
CA HIS A 106 -2.94 -19.20 -0.82
C HIS A 106 -1.83 -18.99 0.23
N ALA A 107 -0.81 -18.20 -0.11
CA ALA A 107 0.34 -17.98 0.77
C ALA A 107 0.03 -17.02 1.94
N PHE A 108 -0.95 -16.14 1.83
CA PHE A 108 -1.20 -15.06 2.78
C PHE A 108 -2.63 -15.02 3.32
N ASP A 109 -2.74 -14.53 4.54
CA ASP A 109 -4.01 -14.29 5.22
C ASP A 109 -4.56 -12.91 4.90
N LEU A 110 -3.66 -11.94 4.73
CA LEU A 110 -3.96 -10.56 4.37
C LEU A 110 -2.94 -10.04 3.37
N VAL A 111 -3.43 -9.26 2.40
CA VAL A 111 -2.62 -8.43 1.48
C VAL A 111 -2.93 -6.97 1.76
N TYR A 112 -1.92 -6.15 2.00
CA TYR A 112 -2.05 -4.73 2.24
C TYR A 112 -1.29 -3.91 1.19
N CYS A 113 -1.87 -2.82 0.71
CA CYS A 113 -1.22 -1.89 -0.21
C CYS A 113 -1.60 -0.46 0.13
N SER A 114 -0.65 0.38 0.53
CA SER A 114 -0.90 1.77 0.89
C SER A 114 -0.20 2.75 -0.05
N ALA A 115 -0.94 3.77 -0.50
CA ALA A 115 -0.47 4.92 -1.29
C ALA A 115 0.24 4.59 -2.62
N ALA A 116 0.11 3.35 -3.13
CA ALA A 116 0.87 2.84 -4.27
C ALA A 116 0.03 2.34 -5.44
N PHE A 117 -1.19 1.84 -5.19
CA PHE A 117 -2.00 1.13 -6.18
C PHE A 117 -2.30 1.98 -7.44
N LYS A 118 -2.54 3.29 -7.28
CA LYS A 118 -2.74 4.24 -8.38
C LYS A 118 -1.60 4.25 -9.42
N ASN A 119 -0.41 3.78 -9.02
CA ASN A 119 0.77 3.76 -9.87
C ASN A 119 0.97 2.43 -10.63
N PHE A 120 0.16 1.41 -10.37
CA PHE A 120 0.28 0.12 -11.07
C PHE A 120 -0.14 0.24 -12.52
N SER A 121 0.68 -0.28 -13.44
CA SER A 121 0.39 -0.24 -14.88
C SER A 121 -0.71 -1.21 -15.29
N GLN A 122 -0.88 -2.31 -14.55
CA GLN A 122 -1.84 -3.40 -14.77
C GLN A 122 -2.63 -3.64 -13.47
N PRO A 123 -3.58 -2.73 -13.10
CA PRO A 123 -4.25 -2.81 -11.82
C PRO A 123 -5.17 -4.03 -11.66
N VAL A 124 -5.85 -4.46 -12.72
CA VAL A 124 -6.74 -5.64 -12.66
C VAL A 124 -5.91 -6.92 -12.48
N GLU A 125 -4.78 -7.04 -13.15
CA GLU A 125 -3.84 -8.15 -13.00
C GLU A 125 -3.26 -8.16 -11.58
N ALA A 126 -2.95 -6.99 -11.01
CA ALA A 126 -2.49 -6.90 -9.63
C ALA A 126 -3.57 -7.36 -8.65
N LEU A 127 -4.84 -7.01 -8.86
CA LEU A 127 -5.96 -7.54 -8.07
C LEU A 127 -6.09 -9.06 -8.22
N ASN A 128 -5.93 -9.59 -9.42
CA ASN A 128 -5.96 -11.03 -9.67
C ASN A 128 -4.83 -11.78 -8.95
N GLU A 129 -3.64 -11.19 -8.90
CA GLU A 129 -2.50 -11.73 -8.16
C GLU A 129 -2.73 -11.64 -6.63
N MET A 130 -3.25 -10.52 -6.12
CA MET A 130 -3.67 -10.40 -4.72
C MET A 130 -4.69 -11.48 -4.37
N TYR A 131 -5.70 -11.70 -5.23
CA TYR A 131 -6.66 -12.80 -5.04
C TYR A 131 -5.98 -14.17 -5.02
N ARG A 132 -5.06 -14.44 -5.94
CA ARG A 132 -4.38 -15.74 -6.07
C ARG A 132 -3.56 -16.08 -4.82
N VAL A 133 -2.80 -15.10 -4.33
CA VAL A 133 -1.91 -15.32 -3.18
C VAL A 133 -2.63 -15.33 -1.83
N LEU A 134 -3.83 -14.76 -1.74
CA LEU A 134 -4.67 -14.84 -0.54
C LEU A 134 -5.21 -16.27 -0.37
N ARG A 135 -5.28 -16.77 0.86
CA ARG A 135 -6.02 -17.97 1.19
C ARG A 135 -7.53 -17.76 1.05
N PRO A 136 -8.35 -18.81 0.88
CA PRO A 136 -9.80 -18.69 1.03
C PRO A 136 -10.16 -18.09 2.40
N GLY A 137 -11.05 -17.11 2.41
CA GLY A 137 -11.40 -16.31 3.60
C GLY A 137 -10.41 -15.19 3.93
N GLY A 138 -9.35 -15.01 3.13
CA GLY A 138 -8.41 -13.90 3.27
C GLY A 138 -8.92 -12.61 2.64
N GLU A 139 -8.28 -11.49 2.99
CA GLU A 139 -8.69 -10.15 2.60
C GLU A 139 -7.52 -9.37 1.97
N ALA A 140 -7.82 -8.57 0.93
CA ALA A 140 -6.92 -7.52 0.47
C ALA A 140 -7.47 -6.15 0.89
N ILE A 141 -6.60 -5.28 1.40
CA ILE A 141 -6.91 -3.90 1.79
C ILE A 141 -6.01 -2.96 0.98
N ILE A 142 -6.62 -2.00 0.30
CA ILE A 142 -5.92 -0.98 -0.46
C ILE A 142 -6.32 0.39 0.10
N ASP A 143 -5.34 1.11 0.66
CA ASP A 143 -5.49 2.50 1.09
C ASP A 143 -4.83 3.41 0.05
N ASP A 144 -5.60 4.23 -0.65
CA ASP A 144 -5.02 5.15 -1.62
C ASP A 144 -5.79 6.48 -1.68
N LEU A 145 -5.19 7.46 -2.35
CA LEU A 145 -5.84 8.75 -2.59
C LEU A 145 -7.06 8.57 -3.50
N ARG A 146 -8.09 9.37 -3.25
CA ARG A 146 -9.24 9.45 -4.14
C ARG A 146 -9.04 10.52 -5.22
N LYS A 147 -9.54 10.27 -6.43
CA LYS A 147 -9.39 11.17 -7.57
C LYS A 147 -10.28 12.40 -7.47
N ASP A 148 -11.46 12.24 -6.90
CA ASP A 148 -12.50 13.26 -6.77
C ASP A 148 -12.40 14.08 -5.47
N VAL A 149 -11.19 14.15 -4.88
CA VAL A 149 -10.92 14.96 -3.68
C VAL A 149 -11.13 16.45 -3.98
N SER A 150 -11.81 17.17 -3.08
CA SER A 150 -11.97 18.60 -3.19
C SER A 150 -10.67 19.35 -2.89
N ARG A 151 -10.53 20.56 -3.48
CA ARG A 151 -9.36 21.41 -3.19
C ARG A 151 -9.26 21.77 -1.71
N ASP A 152 -10.39 22.07 -1.09
CA ASP A 152 -10.47 22.43 0.32
C ASP A 152 -10.05 21.27 1.24
N ALA A 153 -10.39 20.03 0.87
CA ALA A 153 -9.96 18.85 1.61
C ALA A 153 -8.43 18.64 1.56
N VAL A 154 -7.81 18.87 0.39
CA VAL A 154 -6.34 18.81 0.24
C VAL A 154 -5.68 19.90 1.08
N ASP A 155 -6.18 21.13 1.03
CA ASP A 155 -5.62 22.26 1.77
C ASP A 155 -5.78 22.06 3.29
N ALA A 156 -6.91 21.54 3.74
CA ALA A 156 -7.14 21.17 5.14
C ALA A 156 -6.15 20.09 5.62
N TYR A 157 -5.96 19.03 4.82
CA TYR A 157 -5.02 17.96 5.13
C TYR A 157 -3.58 18.46 5.24
N VAL A 158 -3.12 19.27 4.28
CA VAL A 158 -1.76 19.84 4.30
C VAL A 158 -1.58 20.78 5.50
N LYS A 159 -2.59 21.57 5.86
CA LYS A 159 -2.56 22.44 7.05
C LYS A 159 -2.46 21.64 8.34
N GLN A 160 -3.21 20.53 8.45
CA GLN A 160 -3.18 19.66 9.64
C GLN A 160 -1.85 18.89 9.78
N SER A 161 -1.12 18.66 8.67
CA SER A 161 0.16 17.94 8.69
C SER A 161 1.30 18.73 9.37
N GLY A 162 1.09 19.99 9.79
CA GLY A 162 2.07 20.81 10.50
C GLY A 162 3.33 21.17 9.71
N ARG A 163 3.33 20.98 8.40
CA ARG A 163 4.49 21.23 7.51
C ARG A 163 4.78 22.73 7.41
N ARG A 164 6.07 23.10 7.23
CA ARG A 164 6.47 24.49 6.98
C ARG A 164 5.84 24.99 5.67
N ALA A 165 5.61 26.29 5.57
CA ALA A 165 4.87 26.91 4.47
C ALA A 165 5.39 26.53 3.05
N LEU A 166 6.70 26.46 2.85
CA LEU A 166 7.29 26.05 1.57
C LEU A 166 7.04 24.57 1.26
N ASP A 167 7.22 23.70 2.26
CA ASP A 167 6.97 22.26 2.14
C ASP A 167 5.47 21.99 1.94
N ALA A 168 4.61 22.74 2.60
CA ALA A 168 3.17 22.69 2.44
C ALA A 168 2.74 23.07 1.01
N TRP A 169 3.30 24.15 0.45
CA TRP A 169 3.03 24.56 -0.93
C TRP A 169 3.48 23.49 -1.94
N LEU A 170 4.71 22.97 -1.80
CA LEU A 170 5.24 21.94 -2.68
C LEU A 170 4.43 20.62 -2.55
N THR A 171 4.03 20.27 -1.34
CA THR A 171 3.17 19.11 -1.08
C THR A 171 1.81 19.28 -1.75
N THR A 172 1.16 20.43 -1.59
CA THR A 172 -0.13 20.74 -2.23
C THR A 172 -0.02 20.66 -3.76
N TRP A 173 1.05 21.23 -4.33
CA TRP A 173 1.30 21.21 -5.77
C TRP A 173 1.49 19.77 -6.28
N THR A 174 2.30 18.96 -5.57
CA THR A 174 2.55 17.55 -5.90
C THR A 174 1.27 16.71 -5.80
N PHE A 175 0.47 16.92 -4.75
CA PHE A 175 -0.83 16.26 -4.60
C PHE A 175 -1.74 16.57 -5.79
N ARG A 176 -1.89 17.85 -6.14
CA ARG A 176 -2.83 18.30 -7.18
C ARG A 176 -2.43 17.84 -8.59
N HIS A 177 -1.14 17.92 -8.93
CA HIS A 177 -0.67 17.76 -10.31
C HIS A 177 -0.02 16.40 -10.61
N MET A 178 0.28 15.60 -9.61
CA MET A 178 0.96 14.33 -9.83
C MET A 178 0.26 13.13 -9.20
N LEU A 179 -0.27 13.26 -8.00
CA LEU A 179 -0.82 12.12 -7.27
C LEU A 179 -2.31 11.93 -7.55
N ILE A 180 -3.11 13.00 -7.51
CA ILE A 180 -4.56 12.94 -7.70
C ILE A 180 -4.91 12.58 -9.15
N GLU A 181 -4.17 13.06 -10.15
CA GLU A 181 -4.41 12.72 -11.55
C GLU A 181 -4.33 11.22 -11.83
N ARG A 182 -3.51 10.49 -11.08
CA ARG A 182 -3.34 9.04 -11.22
C ARG A 182 -4.27 8.23 -10.32
N ALA A 183 -4.87 8.88 -9.34
CA ALA A 183 -5.78 8.25 -8.38
C ALA A 183 -7.06 7.75 -9.05
N TYR A 184 -7.78 6.89 -8.36
CA TYR A 184 -9.02 6.31 -8.81
C TYR A 184 -10.20 6.84 -8.00
N THR A 185 -11.39 6.84 -8.63
CA THR A 185 -12.66 7.07 -7.95
C THR A 185 -13.18 5.77 -7.33
N THR A 186 -14.26 5.85 -6.54
CA THR A 186 -15.00 4.69 -6.05
C THR A 186 -15.52 3.83 -7.20
N ASP A 187 -16.02 4.47 -8.27
CA ASP A 187 -16.55 3.77 -9.45
C ASP A 187 -15.43 3.06 -10.23
N ASP A 188 -14.26 3.69 -10.35
CA ASP A 188 -13.09 3.06 -10.98
C ASP A 188 -12.68 1.78 -10.21
N PHE A 189 -12.62 1.84 -8.87
CA PHE A 189 -12.28 0.67 -8.05
C PHE A 189 -13.36 -0.42 -8.16
N SER A 190 -14.63 -0.05 -8.09
CA SER A 190 -15.75 -0.99 -8.28
C SER A 190 -15.69 -1.68 -9.64
N ALA A 191 -15.40 -0.94 -10.70
CA ALA A 191 -15.27 -1.48 -12.06
C ALA A 191 -14.04 -2.42 -12.19
N MET A 192 -12.91 -2.09 -11.54
CA MET A 192 -11.72 -2.95 -11.52
C MET A 192 -11.97 -4.23 -10.70
N ALA A 193 -12.62 -4.12 -9.55
CA ALA A 193 -12.99 -5.28 -8.73
C ALA A 193 -13.93 -6.22 -9.49
N ALA A 194 -14.95 -5.68 -10.19
CA ALA A 194 -15.87 -6.46 -11.00
C ALA A 194 -15.18 -7.20 -12.16
N LYS A 195 -14.09 -6.66 -12.72
CA LYS A 195 -13.27 -7.28 -13.76
C LYS A 195 -12.23 -8.26 -13.21
N SER A 196 -11.98 -8.22 -11.91
CA SER A 196 -11.02 -9.10 -11.24
C SER A 196 -11.70 -10.36 -10.70
N ARG A 197 -10.88 -11.30 -10.19
CA ARG A 197 -11.37 -12.53 -9.54
C ARG A 197 -12.12 -12.26 -8.23
N PHE A 198 -12.02 -11.07 -7.65
CA PHE A 198 -12.79 -10.69 -6.47
C PHE A 198 -14.28 -10.48 -6.78
N GLY A 199 -14.60 -9.96 -7.97
CA GLY A 199 -15.97 -9.72 -8.41
C GLY A 199 -16.65 -8.49 -7.79
N SER A 200 -16.26 -8.10 -6.58
CA SER A 200 -16.78 -6.93 -5.85
C SER A 200 -15.78 -6.44 -4.82
N CYS A 201 -16.03 -5.26 -4.26
CA CYS A 201 -15.28 -4.69 -3.14
C CYS A 201 -16.18 -3.84 -2.26
N ASP A 202 -15.80 -3.68 -1.00
CA ASP A 202 -16.37 -2.68 -0.08
C ASP A 202 -15.44 -1.47 -0.05
N ILE A 203 -16.01 -0.26 -0.17
CA ILE A 203 -15.22 0.98 -0.22
C ILE A 203 -15.69 1.92 0.89
N THR A 204 -14.75 2.36 1.72
CA THR A 204 -14.95 3.43 2.69
C THR A 204 -14.16 4.64 2.27
N SER A 205 -14.81 5.81 2.21
CA SER A 205 -14.17 7.08 1.83
C SER A 205 -13.89 7.95 3.04
N ASN A 206 -12.75 8.62 3.02
CA ASN A 206 -12.46 9.75 3.88
C ASN A 206 -12.23 11.02 3.03
N PRO A 207 -12.01 12.21 3.60
CA PRO A 207 -11.87 13.45 2.82
C PRO A 207 -10.83 13.42 1.71
N ILE A 208 -9.75 12.62 1.84
CA ILE A 208 -8.64 12.58 0.87
C ILE A 208 -8.37 11.20 0.28
N GLY A 209 -8.89 10.14 0.87
CA GLY A 209 -8.55 8.77 0.51
C GLY A 209 -9.74 7.81 0.46
N LEU A 210 -9.41 6.61 0.03
CA LEU A 210 -10.29 5.43 -0.02
C LEU A 210 -9.62 4.26 0.67
N GLU A 211 -10.33 3.56 1.55
CA GLU A 211 -10.03 2.19 1.94
C GLU A 211 -10.88 1.25 1.08
N VAL A 212 -10.26 0.41 0.30
CA VAL A 212 -10.91 -0.60 -0.55
C VAL A 212 -10.62 -1.97 0.01
N ARG A 213 -11.68 -2.70 0.38
CA ARG A 213 -11.60 -4.05 0.93
C ARG A 213 -12.12 -5.06 -0.06
N LEU A 214 -11.31 -6.10 -0.33
CA LEU A 214 -11.62 -7.15 -1.29
C LEU A 214 -11.48 -8.50 -0.58
N LEU A 215 -12.61 -9.20 -0.45
CA LEU A 215 -12.66 -10.49 0.24
C LEU A 215 -12.50 -11.65 -0.76
N ARG A 216 -11.59 -12.56 -0.47
CA ARG A 216 -11.59 -13.86 -1.12
C ARG A 216 -12.58 -14.77 -0.39
N PRO A 217 -13.65 -15.26 -1.04
CA PRO A 217 -14.64 -16.13 -0.38
C PRO A 217 -13.98 -17.35 0.24
N ALA A 218 -14.47 -17.76 1.41
CA ALA A 218 -14.11 -19.04 2.00
C ALA A 218 -14.64 -20.19 1.12
N ILE A 219 -13.93 -21.31 1.06
CA ILE A 219 -14.44 -22.52 0.42
C ILE A 219 -15.61 -22.98 1.28
N ARG A 220 -16.81 -23.04 0.69
CA ARG A 220 -17.95 -23.69 1.37
C ARG A 220 -17.63 -25.19 1.47
N ALA A 221 -17.61 -25.68 2.68
CA ALA A 221 -17.49 -27.12 2.97
C ALA A 221 -18.72 -27.85 2.46
#